data_5a7929016b951a7d685ed487882b6818
#
_entry.id   5a7929016b951a7d685ed487882b6818
#
_cell.length_a   1.000
_cell.length_b   1.000
_cell.length_c   1.000
_cell.angle_alpha   90.00
_cell.angle_beta   90.00
_cell.angle_gamma   90.00
#
_symmetry.space_group_name_H-M   'P 1'
#
loop_
_entity.id
_entity.type
_entity.pdbx_description
1 polymer ?
#
loop_
_entity_poly.entity_id
_entity_poly.type
_entity_poly.pdbx_seq_one_letter_code
_entity_poly.pdbx_strand_id
1 'polypeptide(L)'
;STIGKQEKRKLNKKTLAILVALLIVVILVVLLVVFGKKSNEKELESSLNKMGSSFYENFYYEQIGSSADDRTSLLSKFSTIGIKIDLENLGRYNDGEFKKDIKEFKNSLTGEKCNQTKTKVIIYPKSPYGKTDYKIETELSCGFKDKK
;
A
#
# COMPACT_ATOMS: atom_id res chain seq x y z
N SER A 1 -26.76 59.60 -31.20
CA SER A 1 -26.81 58.78 -30.02
C SER A 1 -25.81 57.69 -30.09
N THR A 2 -24.79 57.83 -29.38
CA THR A 2 -23.68 56.89 -29.29
C THR A 2 -23.79 56.00 -28.07
N ILE A 3 -25.00 55.78 -27.64
CA ILE A 3 -25.24 54.87 -26.53
C ILE A 3 -25.13 53.45 -27.04
N GLY A 4 -24.14 52.72 -26.57
CA GLY A 4 -24.14 51.29 -26.67
C GLY A 4 -23.35 50.65 -27.82
N LYS A 5 -22.43 51.34 -28.44
CA LYS A 5 -21.33 50.59 -29.05
C LYS A 5 -20.41 50.12 -27.95
N GLN A 6 -20.78 49.04 -27.31
CA GLN A 6 -19.80 48.21 -26.64
C GLN A 6 -18.81 47.79 -27.71
N GLU A 7 -17.67 48.45 -27.75
CA GLU A 7 -16.54 47.91 -28.45
C GLU A 7 -16.28 46.54 -27.85
N LYS A 8 -16.64 45.50 -28.59
CA LYS A 8 -16.11 44.20 -28.37
C LYS A 8 -14.60 44.36 -28.46
N ARG A 9 -13.92 44.45 -27.32
CA ARG A 9 -12.48 44.49 -27.28
C ARG A 9 -12.01 43.23 -28.05
N LYS A 10 -11.58 43.43 -29.30
CA LYS A 10 -10.90 42.39 -30.03
C LYS A 10 -9.65 42.09 -29.24
N LEU A 11 -9.62 40.92 -28.61
CA LEU A 11 -8.43 40.44 -27.99
C LEU A 11 -7.29 40.46 -28.99
N ASN A 12 -6.24 41.23 -28.64
CA ASN A 12 -5.04 41.28 -29.43
C ASN A 12 -4.53 39.84 -29.60
N LYS A 13 -4.05 39.49 -30.78
CA LYS A 13 -3.50 38.16 -31.06
C LYS A 13 -2.44 37.72 -30.04
N LYS A 14 -1.63 38.65 -29.53
CA LYS A 14 -0.66 38.38 -28.47
C LYS A 14 -1.33 38.02 -27.14
N THR A 15 -2.38 38.73 -26.74
CA THR A 15 -3.14 38.44 -25.52
C THR A 15 -3.85 37.10 -25.61
N LEU A 16 -4.44 36.79 -26.77
CA LEU A 16 -5.08 35.51 -27.02
C LEU A 16 -4.06 34.36 -26.95
N ALA A 17 -2.87 34.51 -27.54
CA ALA A 17 -1.81 33.51 -27.48
C ALA A 17 -1.35 33.27 -26.03
N ILE A 18 -1.23 34.28 -25.22
CA ILE A 18 -0.87 34.17 -23.79
C ILE A 18 -1.97 33.42 -23.03
N LEU A 19 -3.24 33.74 -23.25
CA LEU A 19 -4.37 33.09 -22.59
C LEU A 19 -4.44 31.59 -22.96
N VAL A 20 -4.24 31.25 -24.22
CA VAL A 20 -4.18 29.86 -24.69
C VAL A 20 -3.02 29.13 -24.07
N ALA A 21 -1.84 29.74 -24.01
CA ALA A 21 -0.65 29.12 -23.38
C ALA A 21 -0.89 28.86 -21.88
N LEU A 22 -1.50 29.81 -21.16
CA LEU A 22 -1.86 29.63 -19.74
C LEU A 22 -2.87 28.50 -19.55
N LEU A 23 -3.89 28.43 -20.42
CA LEU A 23 -4.87 27.35 -20.38
C LEU A 23 -4.24 25.98 -20.58
N ILE A 24 -3.31 25.86 -21.54
CA ILE A 24 -2.55 24.61 -21.78
C ILE A 24 -1.73 24.23 -20.55
N VAL A 25 -1.05 25.19 -19.93
CA VAL A 25 -0.26 24.94 -18.71
C VAL A 25 -1.16 24.45 -17.58
N VAL A 26 -2.32 25.08 -17.38
CA VAL A 26 -3.30 24.64 -16.36
C VAL A 26 -3.79 23.22 -16.64
N ILE A 27 -4.12 22.90 -17.88
CA ILE A 27 -4.54 21.55 -18.27
C ILE A 27 -3.43 20.54 -18.02
N LEU A 28 -2.19 20.86 -18.39
CA LEU A 28 -1.03 19.99 -18.14
C LEU A 28 -0.81 19.74 -16.64
N VAL A 29 -0.92 20.79 -15.82
CA VAL A 29 -0.80 20.65 -14.36
C VAL A 29 -1.92 19.78 -13.80
N VAL A 30 -3.16 19.99 -14.24
CA VAL A 30 -4.30 19.15 -13.83
C VAL A 30 -4.10 17.72 -14.25
N LEU A 31 -3.63 17.46 -15.48
CA LEU A 31 -3.32 16.12 -15.95
C LEU A 31 -2.21 15.46 -15.14
N LEU A 32 -1.15 16.21 -14.80
CA LEU A 32 -0.07 15.69 -13.94
C LEU A 32 -0.55 15.35 -12.53
N VAL A 33 -1.45 16.18 -11.97
CA VAL A 33 -2.03 15.93 -10.65
C VAL A 33 -2.99 14.73 -10.66
N VAL A 34 -3.83 14.61 -11.68
CA VAL A 34 -4.85 13.55 -11.78
C VAL A 34 -4.24 12.22 -12.22
N PHE A 35 -3.34 12.23 -13.22
CA PHE A 35 -2.73 11.02 -13.76
C PHE A 35 -1.34 10.71 -13.19
N GLY A 36 -0.73 11.65 -12.47
CA GLY A 36 0.57 11.50 -11.81
C GLY A 36 0.50 10.80 -10.46
N LYS A 37 -0.70 10.57 -9.90
CA LYS A 37 -0.87 9.78 -8.68
C LYS A 37 -0.63 8.32 -9.01
N LYS A 38 0.54 7.83 -8.64
CA LYS A 38 0.87 6.40 -8.72
C LYS A 38 0.26 5.65 -7.55
N SER A 39 -0.24 4.45 -7.84
CA SER A 39 -0.65 3.51 -6.81
C SER A 39 0.55 3.15 -5.92
N ASN A 40 0.35 3.17 -4.61
CA ASN A 40 1.32 2.71 -3.62
C ASN A 40 1.14 1.24 -3.22
N GLU A 41 0.34 0.48 -3.96
CA GLU A 41 0.02 -0.92 -3.65
C GLU A 41 1.28 -1.77 -3.44
N LYS A 42 2.24 -1.69 -4.37
CA LYS A 42 3.51 -2.43 -4.29
C LYS A 42 4.37 -2.03 -3.09
N GLU A 43 4.36 -0.76 -2.73
CA GLU A 43 5.09 -0.27 -1.55
C GLU A 43 4.47 -0.82 -0.27
N LEU A 44 3.13 -0.85 -0.19
CA LEU A 44 2.42 -1.43 0.95
C LEU A 44 2.63 -2.95 1.03
N GLU A 45 2.60 -3.66 -0.09
CA GLU A 45 2.93 -5.09 -0.15
C GLU A 45 4.34 -5.37 0.36
N SER A 46 5.32 -4.58 -0.09
CA SER A 46 6.71 -4.69 0.35
C SER A 46 6.88 -4.41 1.84
N SER A 47 6.23 -3.38 2.36
CA SER A 47 6.25 -3.02 3.78
C SER A 47 5.60 -4.12 4.63
N LEU A 48 4.45 -4.61 4.21
CA LEU A 48 3.73 -5.70 4.88
C LEU A 48 4.56 -6.99 4.91
N ASN A 49 5.21 -7.28 3.80
CA ASN A 49 6.13 -8.41 3.66
C ASN A 49 7.29 -8.33 4.66
N LYS A 50 7.93 -7.17 4.76
CA LYS A 50 9.03 -6.94 5.72
C LYS A 50 8.58 -7.07 7.17
N MET A 51 7.44 -6.48 7.52
CA MET A 51 6.88 -6.59 8.87
C MET A 51 6.51 -8.02 9.22
N GLY A 52 5.86 -8.73 8.29
CA GLY A 52 5.47 -10.13 8.46
C GLY A 52 6.67 -11.05 8.61
N SER A 53 7.70 -10.87 7.79
CA SER A 53 8.96 -11.62 7.91
C SER A 53 9.64 -11.39 9.25
N SER A 54 9.73 -10.14 9.67
CA SER A 54 10.32 -9.79 10.97
C SER A 54 9.54 -10.41 12.14
N PHE A 55 8.22 -10.33 12.11
CA PHE A 55 7.37 -10.96 13.12
C PHE A 55 7.56 -12.48 13.17
N TYR A 56 7.54 -13.12 12.00
CA TYR A 56 7.69 -14.57 11.92
C TYR A 56 9.06 -15.03 12.42
N GLU A 57 10.13 -14.44 11.90
CA GLU A 57 11.49 -14.88 12.17
C GLU A 57 11.95 -14.57 13.60
N ASN A 58 11.59 -13.39 14.12
CA ASN A 58 12.12 -12.91 15.40
C ASN A 58 11.18 -13.18 16.59
N PHE A 59 9.96 -13.56 16.34
CA PHE A 59 8.97 -13.82 17.39
C PHE A 59 8.29 -15.18 17.24
N TYR A 60 7.52 -15.38 16.17
CA TYR A 60 6.68 -16.56 16.02
C TYR A 60 7.51 -17.85 15.99
N TYR A 61 8.55 -17.89 15.18
CA TYR A 61 9.42 -19.05 15.04
C TYR A 61 10.07 -19.45 16.38
N GLU A 62 10.47 -18.47 17.18
CA GLU A 62 11.11 -18.71 18.47
C GLU A 62 10.11 -19.17 19.55
N GLN A 63 8.83 -18.83 19.38
CA GLN A 63 7.77 -19.15 20.37
C GLN A 63 7.04 -20.46 20.07
N ILE A 64 7.04 -20.90 18.82
CA ILE A 64 6.32 -22.10 18.43
C ILE A 64 7.12 -23.36 18.77
N GLY A 65 6.51 -24.24 19.55
CA GLY A 65 7.09 -25.53 19.91
C GLY A 65 8.07 -25.48 21.08
N SER A 66 8.16 -26.58 21.79
CA SER A 66 9.02 -26.76 22.97
C SER A 66 10.42 -27.27 22.63
N SER A 67 10.62 -27.76 21.42
CA SER A 67 11.88 -28.29 20.90
C SER A 67 11.97 -28.09 19.38
N ALA A 68 13.13 -28.31 18.78
CA ALA A 68 13.31 -28.23 17.33
C ALA A 68 12.41 -29.22 16.59
N ASP A 69 12.25 -30.44 17.07
CA ASP A 69 11.39 -31.45 16.45
C ASP A 69 9.91 -31.09 16.57
N ASP A 70 9.51 -30.60 17.74
CA ASP A 70 8.14 -30.12 17.97
C ASP A 70 7.81 -28.93 17.07
N ARG A 71 8.73 -27.96 16.98
CA ARG A 71 8.62 -26.82 16.06
C ARG A 71 8.42 -27.27 14.61
N THR A 72 9.26 -28.17 14.13
CA THR A 72 9.17 -28.73 12.78
C THR A 72 7.80 -29.39 12.53
N SER A 73 7.35 -30.20 13.49
CA SER A 73 6.04 -30.84 13.42
C SER A 73 4.89 -29.83 13.34
N LEU A 74 4.93 -28.79 14.17
CA LEU A 74 3.90 -27.74 14.18
C LEU A 74 3.92 -26.91 12.90
N LEU A 75 5.10 -26.50 12.44
CA LEU A 75 5.25 -25.70 11.21
C LEU A 75 4.79 -26.49 9.98
N SER A 76 5.03 -27.78 9.93
CA SER A 76 4.58 -28.61 8.81
C SER A 76 3.07 -28.61 8.63
N LYS A 77 2.30 -28.47 9.72
CA LYS A 77 0.84 -28.39 9.67
C LYS A 77 0.36 -27.09 9.01
N PHE A 78 1.14 -26.03 9.06
CA PHE A 78 0.81 -24.74 8.46
C PHE A 78 1.32 -24.57 7.02
N SER A 79 2.03 -25.56 6.48
CA SER A 79 2.61 -25.47 5.13
C SER A 79 1.58 -25.26 4.02
N THR A 80 0.36 -25.73 4.21
CA THR A 80 -0.74 -25.59 3.24
C THR A 80 -1.71 -24.47 3.58
N ILE A 81 -2.09 -24.35 4.86
CA ILE A 81 -3.11 -23.38 5.30
C ILE A 81 -2.52 -22.00 5.56
N GLY A 82 -1.24 -21.91 5.85
CA GLY A 82 -0.53 -20.67 6.16
C GLY A 82 -0.78 -20.15 7.58
N ILE A 83 0.14 -19.33 8.05
CA ILE A 83 0.05 -18.56 9.28
C ILE A 83 -0.36 -17.15 8.89
N LYS A 84 -1.53 -16.71 9.31
CA LYS A 84 -2.11 -15.41 8.97
C LYS A 84 -1.83 -14.40 10.07
N ILE A 85 -1.22 -13.30 9.72
CA ILE A 85 -0.86 -12.21 10.63
C ILE A 85 -1.42 -10.91 10.04
N ASP A 86 -2.42 -10.33 10.69
CA ASP A 86 -3.05 -9.10 10.26
C ASP A 86 -2.33 -7.85 10.78
N LEU A 87 -2.72 -6.66 10.27
CA LEU A 87 -2.13 -5.40 10.69
C LEU A 87 -2.35 -5.12 12.17
N GLU A 88 -3.47 -5.53 12.73
CA GLU A 88 -3.76 -5.31 14.15
C GLU A 88 -2.75 -6.06 15.02
N ASN A 89 -2.46 -7.32 14.71
CA ASN A 89 -1.46 -8.11 15.42
C ASN A 89 -0.03 -7.59 15.21
N LEU A 90 0.30 -7.18 13.98
CA LEU A 90 1.58 -6.52 13.70
C LEU A 90 1.74 -5.22 14.49
N GLY A 91 0.66 -4.47 14.69
CA GLY A 91 0.66 -3.22 15.47
C GLY A 91 0.90 -3.42 16.97
N ARG A 92 0.61 -4.61 17.49
CA ARG A 92 0.85 -4.97 18.90
C ARG A 92 2.23 -5.58 19.13
N TYR A 93 2.86 -6.02 18.06
CA TYR A 93 4.18 -6.67 18.15
C TYR A 93 5.23 -5.73 18.70
N ASN A 94 6.06 -6.28 19.61
CA ASN A 94 7.23 -5.64 20.18
C ASN A 94 6.98 -4.19 20.66
N ASP A 95 5.99 -4.02 21.55
CA ASP A 95 5.56 -2.73 22.10
C ASP A 95 5.16 -1.68 21.05
N GLY A 96 4.72 -2.15 19.90
CA GLY A 96 4.25 -1.30 18.81
C GLY A 96 5.36 -0.79 17.90
N GLU A 97 6.40 -1.57 17.69
CA GLU A 97 7.50 -1.27 16.75
C GLU A 97 6.99 -0.82 15.38
N PHE A 98 5.93 -1.46 14.88
CA PHE A 98 5.37 -1.16 13.55
C PHE A 98 4.22 -0.14 13.55
N LYS A 99 3.85 0.43 14.69
CA LYS A 99 2.70 1.37 14.77
C LYS A 99 2.82 2.55 13.82
N LYS A 100 4.02 3.11 13.66
CA LYS A 100 4.27 4.23 12.76
C LYS A 100 4.06 3.82 11.30
N ASP A 101 4.60 2.68 10.90
CA ASP A 101 4.47 2.17 9.54
C ASP A 101 3.02 1.82 9.21
N ILE A 102 2.30 1.23 10.16
CA ILE A 102 0.89 0.87 9.99
C ILE A 102 -0.01 2.09 9.80
N LYS A 103 0.29 3.22 10.41
CA LYS A 103 -0.44 4.49 10.20
C LYS A 103 -0.38 4.96 8.74
N GLU A 104 0.67 4.61 8.01
CA GLU A 104 0.85 4.94 6.60
C GLU A 104 0.11 3.99 5.65
N PHE A 105 -0.51 2.92 6.18
CA PHE A 105 -1.26 1.95 5.37
C PHE A 105 -2.59 2.54 4.91
N LYS A 106 -2.53 3.23 3.79
CA LYS A 106 -3.68 3.80 3.08
C LYS A 106 -3.43 3.79 1.58
N ASN A 107 -4.52 3.70 0.83
CA ASN A 107 -4.49 3.80 -0.62
C ASN A 107 -4.12 5.23 -1.03
N SER A 108 -3.01 5.42 -1.71
CA SER A 108 -2.53 6.73 -2.16
C SER A 108 -3.46 7.42 -3.16
N LEU A 109 -4.26 6.63 -3.90
CA LEU A 109 -5.16 7.14 -4.92
C LEU A 109 -6.48 7.68 -4.35
N THR A 110 -6.97 7.07 -3.27
CA THR A 110 -8.29 7.36 -2.70
C THR A 110 -8.22 7.92 -1.28
N GLY A 111 -7.10 7.73 -0.58
CA GLY A 111 -6.96 8.03 0.84
C GLY A 111 -7.64 7.03 1.77
N GLU A 112 -8.22 5.95 1.23
CA GLU A 112 -8.86 4.91 2.02
C GLU A 112 -7.83 4.19 2.89
N LYS A 113 -8.10 4.14 4.19
CA LYS A 113 -7.26 3.39 5.14
C LYS A 113 -7.42 1.90 4.92
N CYS A 114 -6.31 1.17 5.02
CA CYS A 114 -6.36 -0.29 4.98
C CYS A 114 -7.13 -0.85 6.18
N ASN A 115 -7.98 -1.82 5.92
CA ASN A 115 -8.66 -2.55 6.98
C ASN A 115 -7.65 -3.35 7.79
N GLN A 116 -7.62 -3.19 9.10
CA GLN A 116 -6.59 -3.75 9.96
C GLN A 116 -6.70 -5.25 10.18
N THR A 117 -7.88 -5.82 10.05
CA THR A 117 -8.11 -7.27 10.23
C THR A 117 -8.12 -8.04 8.92
N LYS A 118 -8.41 -7.37 7.80
CA LYS A 118 -8.43 -7.97 6.45
C LYS A 118 -7.11 -7.80 5.71
N THR A 119 -6.33 -6.77 6.02
CA THR A 119 -4.97 -6.60 5.51
C THR A 119 -4.03 -7.48 6.33
N LYS A 120 -3.39 -8.42 5.68
CA LYS A 120 -2.59 -9.45 6.36
C LYS A 120 -1.48 -9.98 5.49
N VAL A 121 -0.52 -10.57 6.16
CA VAL A 121 0.51 -11.40 5.57
C VAL A 121 0.19 -12.85 5.87
N ILE A 122 0.48 -13.73 4.94
CA ILE A 122 0.30 -15.18 5.09
C ILE A 122 1.65 -15.86 4.87
N ILE A 123 2.11 -16.57 5.88
CA ILE A 123 3.39 -17.27 5.84
C ILE A 123 3.12 -18.76 5.74
N TYR A 124 3.68 -19.38 4.70
CA TYR A 124 3.62 -20.82 4.45
C TYR A 124 4.98 -21.43 4.73
N PRO A 125 5.18 -22.02 5.90
CA PRO A 125 6.42 -22.72 6.21
C PRO A 125 6.72 -23.83 5.19
N LYS A 126 7.99 -24.00 4.86
CA LYS A 126 8.47 -25.02 3.91
C LYS A 126 9.57 -25.88 4.53
N SER A 127 9.62 -27.14 4.10
CA SER A 127 10.74 -28.03 4.45
C SER A 127 12.07 -27.38 4.05
N PRO A 128 13.12 -27.45 4.90
CA PRO A 128 13.24 -28.17 6.18
C PRO A 128 12.71 -27.43 7.42
N TYR A 129 11.86 -26.42 7.26
CA TYR A 129 11.20 -25.68 8.33
C TYR A 129 12.13 -24.87 9.24
N GLY A 130 13.22 -24.39 8.70
CA GLY A 130 14.08 -23.42 9.36
C GLY A 130 13.45 -22.05 9.42
N LYS A 131 14.08 -21.14 10.14
CA LYS A 131 13.63 -19.78 10.41
C LYS A 131 13.27 -18.97 9.15
N THR A 132 14.00 -19.21 8.05
CA THR A 132 13.84 -18.51 6.77
C THR A 132 13.21 -19.37 5.69
N ASP A 133 12.79 -20.60 6.04
CA ASP A 133 12.21 -21.55 5.09
C ASP A 133 10.69 -21.37 5.00
N TYR A 134 10.26 -20.40 4.24
CA TYR A 134 8.84 -20.11 4.03
C TYR A 134 8.59 -19.39 2.70
N LYS A 135 7.35 -19.46 2.26
CA LYS A 135 6.78 -18.58 1.24
C LYS A 135 5.92 -17.54 1.95
N ILE A 136 5.92 -16.32 1.48
CA ILE A 136 5.10 -15.24 2.03
C ILE A 136 4.19 -14.69 0.95
N GLU A 137 2.93 -14.45 1.31
CA GLU A 137 1.92 -13.78 0.50
C GLU A 137 1.32 -12.63 1.29
N THR A 138 0.86 -11.61 0.58
CA THR A 138 0.25 -10.42 1.17
C THR A 138 -1.16 -10.23 0.63
N GLU A 139 -2.08 -9.83 1.48
CA GLU A 139 -3.43 -9.40 1.11
C GLU A 139 -3.64 -7.98 1.63
N LEU A 140 -3.94 -7.06 0.72
CA LEU A 140 -4.24 -5.66 1.03
C LEU A 140 -5.75 -5.41 0.88
N SER A 141 -6.38 -4.92 1.94
CA SER A 141 -7.77 -4.46 1.92
C SER A 141 -7.82 -2.96 2.12
N CYS A 142 -7.49 -2.22 1.07
CA CYS A 142 -7.36 -0.76 1.05
C CYS A 142 -8.12 -0.12 -0.12
N GLY A 143 -9.05 -0.85 -0.74
CA GLY A 143 -9.81 -0.35 -1.89
C GLY A 143 -9.02 -0.28 -3.19
N PHE A 144 -7.92 -1.02 -3.32
CA PHE A 144 -7.26 -1.21 -4.61
C PHE A 144 -8.13 -2.09 -5.51
N LYS A 145 -8.14 -1.78 -6.81
CA LYS A 145 -8.87 -2.60 -7.77
C LYS A 145 -8.22 -3.98 -7.89
N ASP A 146 -9.05 -5.02 -7.85
CA ASP A 146 -8.59 -6.37 -8.08
C ASP A 146 -7.92 -6.47 -9.44
N LYS A 147 -6.75 -7.05 -9.47
CA LYS A 147 -6.07 -7.42 -10.72
C LYS A 147 -6.86 -8.58 -11.32
N LYS A 148 -7.59 -8.29 -12.40
CA LYS A 148 -8.18 -9.35 -13.22
C LYS A 148 -7.09 -10.09 -14.00
#